data_bd420208e7657506406c372204b4d041
#
_entry.id   bd420208e7657506406c372204b4d041
#
_cell.length_a   1.000
_cell.length_b   1.000
_cell.length_c   1.000
_cell.angle_alpha   90.00
_cell.angle_beta   90.00
_cell.angle_gamma   90.00
#
_symmetry.space_group_name_H-M   'P 1'
#
loop_
_entity.id
_entity.type
_entity.pdbx_description
1 polymer ?
#
loop_
_entity_poly.entity_id
_entity_poly.type
_entity_poly.pdbx_seq_one_letter_code
_entity_poly.pdbx_strand_id
1 'polypeptide(L)'
;TCPTCWCFDLQDEVHGKSGKRFKNWDSCMFPLFTLHTTGHNPRGTKLQRVRQRFMHKLKYYVDKYGEGIQCVGCGRCIRLCPVNIDIRRVCELMNSHGEAAVCEVK
;
A
#
# COMPACT_ATOMS: atom_id res chain seq x y z
N THR A 1 -3.49 6.15 8.61
CA THR A 1 -2.83 7.47 8.70
C THR A 1 -3.02 8.29 7.43
N CYS A 2 -2.73 7.72 6.27
CA CYS A 2 -2.88 8.44 4.99
C CYS A 2 -4.35 8.60 4.60
N PRO A 3 -4.83 9.82 4.29
CA PRO A 3 -6.24 10.04 3.92
C PRO A 3 -6.63 9.40 2.59
N THR A 4 -5.66 9.06 1.73
CA THR A 4 -5.91 8.39 0.46
C THR A 4 -5.73 6.87 0.53
N CYS A 5 -5.43 6.30 1.70
CA CYS A 5 -5.40 4.86 1.93
C CYS A 5 -6.76 4.38 2.46
N TRP A 6 -7.39 3.45 1.74
CA TRP A 6 -8.68 2.86 2.15
C TRP A 6 -8.66 1.34 2.10
N CYS A 7 -7.52 0.74 2.42
CA CYS A 7 -7.40 -0.71 2.51
C CYS A 7 -8.36 -1.26 3.55
N PHE A 8 -9.04 -2.34 3.23
CA PHE A 8 -10.02 -2.96 4.12
C PHE A 8 -10.00 -4.48 4.01
N ASP A 9 -10.57 -5.12 5.01
CA ASP A 9 -10.80 -6.56 5.07
C ASP A 9 -12.27 -6.83 5.29
N LEU A 10 -12.81 -7.79 4.56
CA LEU A 10 -14.18 -8.28 4.72
C LEU A 10 -14.17 -9.58 5.48
N GLN A 11 -14.91 -9.65 6.57
CA GLN A 11 -15.01 -10.84 7.40
C GLN A 11 -16.46 -11.24 7.60
N ASP A 12 -16.68 -12.55 7.69
CA ASP A 12 -17.99 -13.14 7.98
C ASP A 12 -17.93 -13.81 9.34
N GLU A 13 -18.89 -13.49 10.20
CA GLU A 13 -19.09 -14.12 11.48
C GLU A 13 -20.44 -14.86 11.44
N VAL A 14 -20.41 -16.19 11.59
CA VAL A 14 -21.60 -17.03 11.48
C VAL A 14 -21.93 -17.65 12.83
N HIS A 15 -23.18 -17.44 13.27
CA HIS A 15 -23.73 -18.01 14.49
C HIS A 15 -25.00 -18.79 14.16
N GLY A 16 -24.89 -20.11 14.00
CA GLY A 16 -26.02 -20.97 13.65
C GLY A 16 -26.62 -20.60 12.30
N LYS A 17 -27.86 -20.13 12.28
CA LYS A 17 -28.58 -19.71 11.06
C LYS A 17 -28.47 -18.22 10.76
N SER A 18 -27.82 -17.46 11.63
CA SER A 18 -27.58 -16.03 11.42
C SER A 18 -26.11 -15.75 11.23
N GLY A 19 -25.81 -14.65 10.54
CA GLY A 19 -24.44 -14.23 10.32
C GLY A 19 -24.35 -12.73 10.10
N LYS A 20 -23.16 -12.21 10.27
CA LYS A 20 -22.82 -10.81 10.01
C LYS A 20 -21.65 -10.76 9.07
N ARG A 21 -21.72 -9.85 8.10
CA ARG A 21 -20.57 -9.46 7.29
C ARG A 21 -20.15 -8.07 7.69
N PHE A 22 -18.87 -7.90 7.99
CA PHE A 22 -18.37 -6.59 8.39
C PHE A 22 -17.05 -6.27 7.69
N LYS A 23 -16.81 -4.98 7.58
CA LYS A 23 -15.65 -4.39 6.94
C LYS A 23 -14.78 -3.74 8.00
N ASN A 24 -13.51 -4.13 8.05
CA ASN A 24 -12.53 -3.57 8.95
C ASN A 24 -11.44 -2.85 8.17
N TRP A 25 -10.81 -1.87 8.81
CA TRP A 25 -9.61 -1.27 8.27
C TRP A 25 -8.48 -2.29 8.22
N ASP A 26 -7.69 -2.22 7.14
CA ASP A 26 -6.52 -3.07 6.95
C ASP A 26 -5.36 -2.23 6.39
N SER A 27 -4.20 -2.84 6.19
CA SER A 27 -3.02 -2.17 5.67
C SER A 27 -2.24 -3.07 4.72
N CYS A 28 -1.83 -2.50 3.58
CA CYS A 28 -0.95 -3.18 2.63
C CYS A 28 0.45 -3.48 3.20
N MET A 29 0.80 -2.92 4.37
CA MET A 29 2.04 -3.23 5.08
C MET A 29 1.95 -4.48 5.94
N PHE A 30 0.76 -5.01 6.19
CA PHE A 30 0.60 -6.23 6.96
C PHE A 30 0.98 -7.46 6.13
N PRO A 31 1.65 -8.46 6.74
CA PRO A 31 2.21 -9.60 6.00
C PRO A 31 1.19 -10.41 5.20
N LEU A 32 -0.03 -10.52 5.71
CA LEU A 32 -1.06 -11.37 5.12
C LEU A 32 -2.10 -10.61 4.28
N PHE A 33 -1.93 -9.31 4.08
CA PHE A 33 -2.90 -8.50 3.34
C PHE A 33 -3.14 -9.01 1.92
N THR A 34 -2.08 -9.48 1.24
CA THR A 34 -2.15 -9.98 -0.13
C THR A 34 -2.18 -11.51 -0.22
N LEU A 35 -2.36 -12.21 0.91
CA LEU A 35 -2.42 -13.67 0.92
C LEU A 35 -3.65 -14.16 0.19
N HIS A 36 -3.44 -15.01 -0.84
CA HIS A 36 -4.52 -15.65 -1.57
C HIS A 36 -5.03 -16.89 -0.81
N THR A 37 -6.25 -17.29 -1.09
CA THR A 37 -6.83 -18.53 -0.53
C THR A 37 -6.07 -19.79 -0.92
N THR A 38 -5.32 -19.74 -2.04
CA THR A 38 -4.42 -20.81 -2.48
C THR A 38 -3.13 -20.93 -1.68
N GLY A 39 -2.87 -20.02 -0.74
CA GLY A 39 -1.64 -19.95 0.03
C GLY A 39 -0.53 -19.10 -0.61
N HIS A 40 -0.71 -18.66 -1.86
CA HIS A 40 0.25 -17.77 -2.52
C HIS A 40 0.13 -16.34 -1.99
N ASN A 41 1.27 -15.74 -1.67
CA ASN A 41 1.34 -14.34 -1.26
C ASN A 41 2.31 -13.58 -2.18
N PRO A 42 1.81 -12.75 -3.12
CA PRO A 42 2.68 -12.02 -4.05
C PRO A 42 3.57 -10.97 -3.37
N ARG A 43 3.26 -10.59 -2.13
CA ARG A 43 4.04 -9.61 -1.37
C ARG A 43 4.46 -10.17 -0.02
N GLY A 44 5.21 -11.28 -0.07
CA GLY A 44 5.65 -12.00 1.12
C GLY A 44 6.80 -11.37 1.88
N THR A 45 7.57 -10.45 1.28
CA THR A 45 8.73 -9.81 1.92
C THR A 45 8.44 -8.36 2.27
N LYS A 46 9.18 -7.83 3.25
CA LYS A 46 9.08 -6.42 3.65
C LYS A 46 9.38 -5.47 2.48
N LEU A 47 10.37 -5.81 1.67
CA LEU A 47 10.74 -5.01 0.49
C LEU A 47 9.57 -4.90 -0.49
N GLN A 48 8.89 -5.99 -0.77
CA GLN A 48 7.74 -6.00 -1.67
C GLN A 48 6.58 -5.16 -1.11
N ARG A 49 6.34 -5.21 0.19
CA ARG A 49 5.28 -4.42 0.83
C ARG A 49 5.57 -2.93 0.83
N VAL A 50 6.81 -2.53 1.13
CA VAL A 50 7.22 -1.12 1.06
C VAL A 50 7.13 -0.60 -0.38
N ARG A 51 7.62 -1.37 -1.34
CA ARG A 51 7.50 -1.06 -2.77
C ARG A 51 6.05 -0.84 -3.19
N GLN A 52 5.15 -1.74 -2.79
CA GLN A 52 3.72 -1.63 -3.09
C GLN A 52 3.13 -0.32 -2.58
N ARG A 53 3.47 0.08 -1.38
CA ARG A 53 2.92 1.30 -0.77
C ARG A 53 3.24 2.55 -1.59
N PHE A 54 4.51 2.72 -1.96
CA PHE A 54 4.93 3.89 -2.74
C PHE A 54 4.49 3.79 -4.20
N MET A 55 4.62 2.64 -4.82
CA MET A 55 4.24 2.46 -6.22
C MET A 55 2.74 2.59 -6.45
N HIS A 56 1.92 2.13 -5.51
CA HIS A 56 0.47 2.29 -5.60
C HIS A 56 0.05 3.77 -5.69
N LYS A 57 0.67 4.63 -4.89
CA LYS A 57 0.35 6.05 -4.86
C LYS A 57 0.89 6.83 -6.05
N LEU A 58 2.06 6.47 -6.53
CA LEU A 58 2.83 7.29 -7.47
C LEU A 58 2.82 6.73 -8.90
N LYS A 59 2.59 5.45 -9.08
CA LYS A 59 2.64 4.79 -10.38
C LYS A 59 1.35 4.06 -10.74
N TYR A 60 0.93 3.09 -9.94
CA TYR A 60 -0.21 2.24 -10.29
C TYR A 60 -1.51 3.02 -10.40
N TYR A 61 -1.71 3.98 -9.52
CA TYR A 61 -2.87 4.87 -9.57
C TYR A 61 -2.88 5.72 -10.85
N VAL A 62 -1.74 6.28 -11.22
CA VAL A 62 -1.59 7.09 -12.44
C VAL A 62 -1.84 6.24 -13.68
N ASP A 63 -1.27 5.03 -13.73
CA ASP A 63 -1.44 4.11 -14.87
C ASP A 63 -2.90 3.69 -15.04
N LYS A 64 -3.62 3.50 -13.94
CA LYS A 64 -5.01 3.03 -13.97
C LYS A 64 -6.01 4.12 -14.32
N TYR A 65 -5.86 5.31 -13.77
CA TYR A 65 -6.86 6.37 -13.87
C TYR A 65 -6.48 7.51 -14.82
N GLY A 66 -5.21 7.60 -15.24
CA GLY A 66 -4.75 8.63 -16.14
C GLY A 66 -4.76 10.06 -15.59
N GLU A 67 -5.00 10.19 -14.28
CA GLU A 67 -4.99 11.48 -13.59
C GLU A 67 -3.72 11.62 -12.74
N GLY A 68 -3.60 12.65 -11.94
CA GLY A 68 -2.43 12.88 -11.08
C GLY A 68 -2.20 11.75 -10.05
N ILE A 69 -1.15 11.90 -9.26
CA ILE A 69 -0.80 10.93 -8.23
C ILE A 69 -1.87 10.88 -7.12
N GLN A 70 -1.94 9.75 -6.44
CA GLN A 70 -2.91 9.56 -5.35
C GLN A 70 -2.55 10.37 -4.08
N CYS A 71 -1.28 10.70 -3.91
CA CYS A 71 -0.80 11.47 -2.76
C CYS A 71 -1.30 12.92 -2.83
N VAL A 72 -1.91 13.40 -1.75
CA VAL A 72 -2.42 14.78 -1.64
C VAL A 72 -1.50 15.72 -0.84
N GLY A 73 -0.33 15.23 -0.41
CA GLY A 73 0.67 16.05 0.26
C GLY A 73 0.30 16.46 1.70
N CYS A 74 -0.54 15.72 2.40
CA CYS A 74 -1.01 16.10 3.74
C CYS A 74 0.07 16.06 4.82
N GLY A 75 1.16 15.29 4.62
CA GLY A 75 2.28 15.19 5.56
C GLY A 75 2.05 14.30 6.79
N ARG A 76 0.93 13.62 6.92
CA ARG A 76 0.65 12.75 8.08
C ARG A 76 1.65 11.60 8.20
N CYS A 77 2.00 10.97 7.08
CA CYS A 77 2.95 9.86 7.06
C CYS A 77 4.35 10.29 7.54
N ILE A 78 4.74 11.52 7.26
CA ILE A 78 6.02 12.07 7.68
C ILE A 78 6.02 12.40 9.17
N ARG A 79 4.98 13.12 9.61
CA ARG A 79 4.88 13.57 11.01
C ARG A 79 4.73 12.42 12.00
N LEU A 80 4.05 11.35 11.60
CA LEU A 80 3.73 10.23 12.48
C LEU A 80 4.72 9.07 12.36
N CYS A 81 5.67 9.14 11.45
CA CYS A 81 6.65 8.07 11.26
C CYS A 81 7.70 8.09 12.38
N PRO A 82 7.85 7.00 13.17
CA PRO A 82 8.81 6.96 14.27
C PRO A 82 10.27 6.92 13.81
N VAL A 83 10.52 6.61 12.53
CA VAL A 83 11.87 6.51 11.96
C VAL A 83 12.15 7.57 10.90
N ASN A 84 11.32 8.60 10.82
CA ASN A 84 11.48 9.75 9.93
C ASN A 84 11.58 9.40 8.44
N ILE A 85 10.78 8.48 7.97
CA ILE A 85 10.69 8.19 6.54
C ILE A 85 9.85 9.27 5.87
N ASP A 86 10.45 9.95 4.89
CA ASP A 86 9.81 11.01 4.11
C ASP A 86 9.61 10.54 2.67
N ILE A 87 8.37 10.50 2.21
CA ILE A 87 8.02 10.08 0.86
C ILE A 87 8.72 10.93 -0.21
N ARG A 88 8.95 12.21 0.04
CA ARG A 88 9.68 13.09 -0.88
C ARG A 88 11.12 12.63 -1.04
N ARG A 89 11.76 12.25 0.06
CA ARG A 89 13.13 11.72 0.03
C ARG A 89 13.20 10.38 -0.70
N VAL A 90 12.21 9.53 -0.53
CA VAL A 90 12.09 8.27 -1.27
C VAL A 90 12.04 8.54 -2.78
N CYS A 91 11.22 9.50 -3.21
CA CYS A 91 11.13 9.88 -4.62
C CYS A 91 12.46 10.42 -5.16
N GLU A 92 13.16 11.27 -4.41
CA GLU A 92 14.48 11.77 -4.80
C GLU A 92 15.49 10.64 -4.98
N LEU A 93 15.53 9.69 -4.05
CA LEU A 93 16.44 8.55 -4.12
C LEU A 93 16.11 7.64 -5.31
N MET A 94 14.84 7.42 -5.59
CA MET A 94 14.41 6.63 -6.74
C MET A 94 14.83 7.29 -8.05
N ASN A 95 14.66 8.61 -8.16
CA ASN A 95 15.06 9.36 -9.35
C ASN A 95 16.58 9.37 -9.56
N SER A 96 17.35 9.46 -8.48
CA SER A 96 18.82 9.46 -8.55
C SER A 96 19.42 8.09 -8.89
N HIS A 97 18.68 7.01 -8.65
CA HIS A 97 19.11 5.66 -9.02
C HIS A 97 19.07 5.38 -10.53
N GLY A 98 18.44 6.25 -11.28
CA GLY A 98 18.31 6.13 -12.72
C GLY A 98 17.13 5.27 -13.17
N GLU A 99 16.83 5.35 -14.47
CA GLU A 99 15.65 4.72 -15.06
C GLU A 99 15.62 3.20 -14.94
N ALA A 100 16.77 2.56 -14.99
CA ALA A 100 16.86 1.10 -14.89
C ALA A 100 16.33 0.57 -13.56
N ALA A 101 16.67 1.23 -12.45
CA ALA A 101 16.18 0.86 -11.13
C ALA A 101 14.68 1.07 -10.99
N VAL A 102 14.13 2.11 -11.61
CA VAL A 102 12.70 2.38 -11.61
C VAL A 102 11.93 1.28 -12.35
N CYS A 103 12.47 0.78 -13.43
CA CYS A 103 11.88 -0.33 -14.18
C CYS A 103 11.82 -1.62 -13.37
N GLU A 104 12.83 -1.89 -12.57
CA GLU A 104 12.88 -3.08 -11.71
C GLU A 104 11.87 -3.03 -10.57
N VAL A 105 11.44 -1.87 -10.17
CA VAL A 105 10.48 -1.67 -9.08
C VAL A 105 9.04 -1.98 -9.48
N LYS A 106 8.78 -2.14 -10.75
CA LYS A 106 7.47 -2.59 -11.24
C LYS A 106 7.22 -4.07 -10.88
#